data_c580421eaa67559573b8732b3cb7345a
#
_entry.id   c580421eaa67559573b8732b3cb7345a
#
_cell.length_a   1.000
_cell.length_b   1.000
_cell.length_c   1.000
_cell.angle_alpha   90.00
_cell.angle_beta   90.00
_cell.angle_gamma   90.00
#
_symmetry.space_group_name_H-M   'P 1'
#
loop_
_entity.id
_entity.type
_entity.pdbx_description
1 polymer ?
#
loop_
_entity_poly.entity_id
_entity_poly.type
_entity_poly.pdbx_seq_one_letter_code
_entity_poly.pdbx_strand_id
1 'polypeptide(L)'
;MKLEREGRAAVTLVKKRWLLDFAYPAIGERPVAEITAPEVLAVLRKVETRGRYETARRLRSTCGMVFRYAIATGRAERDPSVDLRGALTAPKVIHRAAIVDPAGIGALLRVIDDYDGLPLTKAALRLAPLVFVRPGELRKAEWAEFDLEHAEWRIPAAKMKMRRLHRVPLSKQALAIIRDLQAISRGGRWLFPSVHSISRPMSENTLNAALRRLGYSKGRMTAHGFKGMASTRLNEMGCWNPDAIERQLAHQEADDVRRAYMHSAEYWPERIRMMQAWADYLDELRDAGKVIPLGRENA
;
A
#
# COMPACT_ATOMS: atom_id res chain seq x y z
N MET A 1 -1.37 11.85 -23.92
CA MET A 1 -1.13 11.17 -25.20
C MET A 1 0.09 10.25 -25.21
N LYS A 2 1.39 10.69 -25.11
CA LYS A 2 2.54 9.75 -25.07
C LYS A 2 2.44 8.72 -23.93
N LEU A 3 2.28 9.17 -22.69
CA LEU A 3 2.18 8.29 -21.52
C LEU A 3 0.96 7.36 -21.54
N GLU A 4 -0.12 7.75 -22.18
CA GLU A 4 -1.31 6.93 -22.40
C GLU A 4 -1.02 5.82 -23.42
N ARG A 5 -0.32 6.15 -24.52
CA ARG A 5 0.16 5.15 -25.50
C ARG A 5 1.17 4.17 -24.91
N GLU A 6 2.00 4.62 -23.98
CA GLU A 6 2.89 3.75 -23.20
C GLU A 6 2.12 2.87 -22.17
N GLY A 7 0.79 2.97 -22.09
CA GLY A 7 -0.04 2.17 -21.20
C GLY A 7 0.18 2.49 -19.71
N ARG A 8 0.56 3.73 -19.34
CA ARG A 8 0.70 4.14 -17.95
C ARG A 8 -0.64 4.08 -17.22
N ALA A 9 -0.62 3.64 -15.97
CA ALA A 9 -1.84 3.55 -15.17
C ALA A 9 -2.55 4.91 -15.04
N ALA A 10 -3.88 4.94 -15.14
CA ALA A 10 -4.70 6.15 -15.07
C ALA A 10 -4.37 7.01 -13.83
N VAL A 11 -4.16 6.38 -12.67
CA VAL A 11 -3.77 7.07 -11.44
C VAL A 11 -2.44 7.81 -11.57
N THR A 12 -1.51 7.30 -12.38
CA THR A 12 -0.22 7.96 -12.65
C THR A 12 -0.42 9.20 -13.51
N LEU A 13 -1.29 9.13 -14.52
CA LEU A 13 -1.62 10.25 -15.39
C LEU A 13 -2.32 11.37 -14.62
N VAL A 14 -3.34 11.03 -13.82
CA VAL A 14 -4.03 11.97 -12.94
C VAL A 14 -3.05 12.67 -12.01
N LYS A 15 -2.13 11.91 -11.37
CA LYS A 15 -1.12 12.49 -10.49
C LYS A 15 -0.15 13.42 -11.20
N LYS A 16 0.25 13.11 -12.44
CA LYS A 16 1.12 14.00 -13.23
C LYS A 16 0.41 15.27 -13.65
N ARG A 17 -0.86 15.20 -14.06
CA ARG A 17 -1.69 16.39 -14.33
C ARG A 17 -1.78 17.27 -13.08
N TRP A 18 -2.17 16.68 -11.95
CA TRP A 18 -2.23 17.39 -10.68
C TRP A 18 -0.90 18.06 -10.28
N LEU A 19 0.26 17.45 -10.57
CA LEU A 19 1.55 18.09 -10.34
C LEU A 19 1.75 19.29 -11.27
N LEU A 20 1.39 19.18 -12.54
CA LEU A 20 1.52 20.28 -13.51
C LEU A 20 0.57 21.44 -13.22
N ASP A 21 -0.57 21.19 -12.55
CA ASP A 21 -1.50 22.24 -12.11
C ASP A 21 -0.84 23.28 -11.17
N PHE A 22 0.27 22.93 -10.50
CA PHE A 22 1.08 23.90 -9.76
C PHE A 22 1.94 24.81 -10.67
N ALA A 23 2.26 24.35 -11.87
CA ALA A 23 3.12 25.05 -12.81
C ALA A 23 2.31 25.89 -13.81
N TYR A 24 1.17 25.42 -14.27
CA TYR A 24 0.36 26.09 -15.28
C TYR A 24 0.03 27.56 -15.01
N PRO A 25 -0.32 28.00 -13.79
CA PRO A 25 -0.64 29.40 -13.55
C PRO A 25 0.52 30.37 -13.78
N ALA A 26 1.76 29.89 -13.76
CA ALA A 26 2.95 30.74 -13.89
C ALA A 26 3.65 30.61 -15.25
N ILE A 27 3.67 29.39 -15.81
CA ILE A 27 4.47 29.08 -17.00
C ILE A 27 3.68 28.31 -18.07
N GLY A 28 2.38 28.02 -17.85
CA GLY A 28 1.60 27.13 -18.72
C GLY A 28 1.30 27.71 -20.09
N GLU A 29 1.17 29.03 -20.20
CA GLU A 29 0.86 29.72 -21.48
C GLU A 29 2.11 30.18 -22.23
N ARG A 30 3.29 30.02 -21.63
CA ARG A 30 4.55 30.42 -22.27
C ARG A 30 5.06 29.36 -23.25
N PRO A 31 5.70 29.77 -24.35
CA PRO A 31 6.42 28.85 -25.23
C PRO A 31 7.46 28.06 -24.42
N VAL A 32 7.46 26.73 -24.57
CA VAL A 32 8.31 25.83 -23.77
C VAL A 32 9.81 26.11 -23.95
N ALA A 33 10.22 26.63 -25.12
CA ALA A 33 11.60 27.00 -25.43
C ALA A 33 12.08 28.22 -24.63
N GLU A 34 11.17 29.10 -24.20
CA GLU A 34 11.51 30.35 -23.53
C GLU A 34 11.52 30.22 -22.00
N ILE A 35 11.05 29.09 -21.45
CA ILE A 35 10.98 28.87 -20.02
C ILE A 35 12.39 28.67 -19.46
N THR A 36 12.76 29.50 -18.48
CA THR A 36 14.08 29.50 -17.85
C THR A 36 14.13 28.72 -16.56
N ALA A 37 15.33 28.34 -16.11
CA ALA A 37 15.52 27.68 -14.82
C ALA A 37 15.04 28.51 -13.62
N PRO A 38 15.30 29.84 -13.53
CA PRO A 38 14.75 30.68 -12.46
C PRO A 38 13.22 30.67 -12.39
N GLU A 39 12.52 30.65 -13.51
CA GLU A 39 11.05 30.61 -13.53
C GLU A 39 10.51 29.27 -13.03
N VAL A 40 11.10 28.16 -13.46
CA VAL A 40 10.76 26.84 -12.92
C VAL A 40 11.06 26.80 -11.42
N LEU A 41 12.20 27.31 -10.96
CA LEU A 41 12.57 27.36 -9.55
C LEU A 41 11.57 28.17 -8.72
N ALA A 42 11.10 29.32 -9.23
CA ALA A 42 10.10 30.14 -8.55
C ALA A 42 8.80 29.38 -8.30
N VAL A 43 8.34 28.59 -9.29
CA VAL A 43 7.19 27.69 -9.14
C VAL A 43 7.43 26.63 -8.07
N LEU A 44 8.60 25.99 -8.10
CA LEU A 44 8.94 24.92 -7.15
C LEU A 44 9.03 25.46 -5.72
N ARG A 45 9.61 26.63 -5.52
CA ARG A 45 9.70 27.30 -4.20
C ARG A 45 8.32 27.68 -3.64
N LYS A 46 7.37 28.10 -4.47
CA LYS A 46 5.97 28.31 -4.03
C LYS A 46 5.32 27.04 -3.49
N VAL A 47 5.74 25.86 -3.95
CA VAL A 47 5.28 24.57 -3.41
C VAL A 47 6.02 24.23 -2.12
N GLU A 48 7.32 24.51 -2.04
CA GLU A 48 8.14 24.31 -0.83
C GLU A 48 7.69 25.17 0.36
N THR A 49 7.38 26.46 0.14
CA THR A 49 6.91 27.37 1.20
C THR A 49 5.65 26.89 1.90
N ARG A 50 4.89 25.99 1.24
CA ARG A 50 3.73 25.30 1.83
C ARG A 50 4.11 24.01 2.57
N GLY A 51 5.39 23.77 2.83
CA GLY A 51 5.90 22.55 3.48
C GLY A 51 5.82 21.29 2.61
N ARG A 52 5.54 21.42 1.29
CA ARG A 52 5.31 20.26 0.38
C ARG A 52 6.59 19.88 -0.38
N TYR A 53 7.68 19.62 0.34
CA TYR A 53 9.01 19.36 -0.22
C TYR A 53 9.02 18.19 -1.23
N GLU A 54 8.41 17.07 -0.89
CA GLU A 54 8.32 15.91 -1.81
C GLU A 54 7.49 16.22 -3.07
N THR A 55 6.45 17.05 -2.94
CA THR A 55 5.64 17.50 -4.08
C THR A 55 6.47 18.38 -5.01
N ALA A 56 7.26 19.32 -4.47
CA ALA A 56 8.16 20.17 -5.26
C ALA A 56 9.19 19.35 -6.03
N ARG A 57 9.82 18.34 -5.40
CA ARG A 57 10.76 17.42 -6.07
C ARG A 57 10.11 16.65 -7.21
N ARG A 58 8.89 16.13 -6.97
CA ARG A 58 8.13 15.39 -8.00
C ARG A 58 7.68 16.31 -9.13
N LEU A 59 7.30 17.53 -8.82
CA LEU A 59 6.97 18.55 -9.81
C LEU A 59 8.18 18.83 -10.70
N ARG A 60 9.37 19.08 -10.12
CA ARG A 60 10.61 19.26 -10.89
C ARG A 60 10.85 18.10 -11.85
N SER A 61 10.77 16.86 -11.37
CA SER A 61 10.93 15.66 -12.21
C SER A 61 9.89 15.57 -13.32
N THR A 62 8.65 16.02 -13.06
CA THR A 62 7.57 16.03 -14.05
C THR A 62 7.78 17.12 -15.10
N CYS A 63 8.20 18.33 -14.71
CA CYS A 63 8.62 19.38 -15.63
C CYS A 63 9.75 18.91 -16.54
N GLY A 64 10.79 18.27 -16.00
CA GLY A 64 11.88 17.71 -16.79
C GLY A 64 11.42 16.66 -17.81
N MET A 65 10.38 15.88 -17.51
CA MET A 65 9.80 14.99 -18.51
C MET A 65 9.14 15.76 -19.67
N VAL A 66 8.49 16.90 -19.36
CA VAL A 66 7.88 17.76 -20.40
C VAL A 66 8.95 18.38 -21.26
N PHE A 67 10.00 18.97 -20.67
CA PHE A 67 11.11 19.57 -21.41
C PHE A 67 11.84 18.55 -22.30
N ARG A 68 12.19 17.37 -21.76
CA ARG A 68 12.83 16.32 -22.57
C ARG A 68 11.95 15.84 -23.73
N TYR A 69 10.64 15.82 -23.54
CA TYR A 69 9.73 15.52 -24.65
C TYR A 69 9.70 16.66 -25.66
N ALA A 70 9.73 17.93 -25.23
CA ALA A 70 9.80 19.08 -26.11
C ALA A 70 11.11 19.08 -26.95
N ILE A 71 12.24 18.76 -26.32
CA ILE A 71 13.53 18.59 -27.01
C ILE A 71 13.43 17.48 -28.08
N ALA A 72 12.95 16.31 -27.70
CA ALA A 72 12.81 15.17 -28.62
C ALA A 72 11.86 15.44 -29.80
N THR A 73 11.03 16.49 -29.70
CA THR A 73 10.08 16.90 -30.76
C THR A 73 10.45 18.24 -31.40
N GLY A 74 11.66 18.73 -31.19
CA GLY A 74 12.19 19.97 -31.80
C GLY A 74 11.54 21.27 -31.31
N ARG A 75 10.84 21.24 -30.15
CA ARG A 75 10.15 22.42 -29.59
C ARG A 75 10.90 23.11 -28.47
N ALA A 76 12.04 22.58 -28.07
CA ALA A 76 12.97 23.20 -27.12
C ALA A 76 14.36 22.60 -27.34
N GLU A 77 15.39 23.35 -26.96
CA GLU A 77 16.78 22.91 -27.06
C GLU A 77 17.35 22.43 -25.73
N ARG A 78 16.71 22.80 -24.61
CA ARG A 78 17.24 22.60 -23.26
C ARG A 78 16.16 22.16 -22.27
N ASP A 79 16.57 21.38 -21.26
CA ASP A 79 15.76 21.04 -20.06
C ASP A 79 16.23 21.89 -18.86
N PRO A 80 15.57 23.02 -18.56
CA PRO A 80 15.99 23.90 -17.45
C PRO A 80 15.82 23.24 -16.07
N SER A 81 15.08 22.15 -15.96
CA SER A 81 14.91 21.43 -14.68
C SER A 81 16.17 20.68 -14.24
N VAL A 82 17.12 20.44 -15.13
CA VAL A 82 18.40 19.77 -14.84
C VAL A 82 19.25 20.62 -13.93
N ASP A 83 19.34 21.92 -14.19
CA ASP A 83 20.12 22.90 -13.42
C ASP A 83 19.60 23.07 -11.98
N LEU A 84 18.37 22.62 -11.73
CA LEU A 84 17.73 22.70 -10.43
C LEU A 84 17.95 21.43 -9.56
N ARG A 85 18.88 20.55 -9.94
CA ARG A 85 19.31 19.45 -9.08
C ARG A 85 20.03 20.03 -7.86
N GLY A 86 19.57 19.63 -6.65
CA GLY A 86 20.12 20.16 -5.40
C GLY A 86 19.57 21.53 -4.95
N ALA A 87 18.83 22.27 -5.80
CA ALA A 87 18.27 23.57 -5.45
C ALA A 87 17.04 23.51 -4.50
N LEU A 88 16.46 22.33 -4.31
CA LEU A 88 15.30 22.11 -3.44
C LEU A 88 15.70 21.42 -2.15
N THR A 89 15.01 21.75 -1.06
CA THR A 89 15.16 21.11 0.23
C THR A 89 14.82 19.61 0.12
N ALA A 90 15.74 18.77 0.58
CA ALA A 90 15.49 17.34 0.64
C ALA A 90 14.44 17.03 1.72
N PRO A 91 13.33 16.36 1.40
CA PRO A 91 12.37 15.93 2.41
C PRO A 91 13.02 14.89 3.33
N LYS A 92 12.75 14.99 4.63
CA LYS A 92 13.10 13.89 5.54
C LYS A 92 12.35 12.64 5.11
N VAL A 93 13.08 11.54 4.93
CA VAL A 93 12.47 10.23 4.68
C VAL A 93 11.84 9.77 5.99
N ILE A 94 10.50 9.71 6.00
CA ILE A 94 9.76 9.11 7.11
C ILE A 94 9.23 7.78 6.61
N HIS A 95 9.74 6.69 7.17
CA HIS A 95 9.21 5.37 6.91
C HIS A 95 7.77 5.28 7.42
N ARG A 96 6.95 4.47 6.76
CA ARG A 96 5.57 4.25 7.21
C ARG A 96 5.61 3.52 8.54
N ALA A 97 4.93 4.09 9.52
CA ALA A 97 4.89 3.53 10.85
C ALA A 97 4.24 2.14 10.86
N ALA A 98 4.90 1.21 11.51
CA ALA A 98 4.45 -0.15 11.76
C ALA A 98 4.83 -0.52 13.20
N ILE A 99 3.96 -1.23 13.88
CA ILE A 99 4.26 -1.85 15.16
C ILE A 99 4.91 -3.19 14.84
N VAL A 100 6.12 -3.41 15.35
CA VAL A 100 6.91 -4.62 15.07
C VAL A 100 7.27 -5.39 16.35
N ASP A 101 7.15 -4.79 17.51
CA ASP A 101 7.38 -5.46 18.78
C ASP A 101 6.21 -6.41 19.12
N PRO A 102 6.47 -7.63 19.61
CA PRO A 102 5.45 -8.64 19.88
C PRO A 102 4.33 -8.17 20.81
N ALA A 103 4.67 -7.48 21.90
CA ALA A 103 3.70 -7.00 22.88
C ALA A 103 2.76 -5.96 22.27
N GLY A 104 3.31 -5.03 21.46
CA GLY A 104 2.55 -4.03 20.73
C GLY A 104 1.65 -4.63 19.65
N ILE A 105 2.11 -5.69 18.97
CA ILE A 105 1.29 -6.43 18.00
C ILE A 105 0.10 -7.07 18.71
N GLY A 106 0.31 -7.79 19.81
CA GLY A 106 -0.76 -8.40 20.58
C GLY A 106 -1.78 -7.37 21.08
N ALA A 107 -1.30 -6.22 21.59
CA ALA A 107 -2.16 -5.13 22.02
C ALA A 107 -3.00 -4.55 20.85
N LEU A 108 -2.39 -4.36 19.69
CA LEU A 108 -3.10 -3.90 18.49
C LEU A 108 -4.21 -4.87 18.07
N LEU A 109 -3.93 -6.18 18.08
CA LEU A 109 -4.89 -7.20 17.66
C LEU A 109 -6.09 -7.25 18.63
N ARG A 110 -5.87 -7.18 19.94
CA ARG A 110 -6.95 -7.11 20.94
C ARG A 110 -7.84 -5.88 20.73
N VAL A 111 -7.23 -4.71 20.56
CA VAL A 111 -7.99 -3.47 20.30
C VAL A 111 -8.75 -3.53 18.97
N ILE A 112 -8.24 -4.24 17.96
CA ILE A 112 -8.98 -4.50 16.70
C ILE A 112 -10.18 -5.43 16.97
N ASP A 113 -10.03 -6.44 17.82
CA ASP A 113 -11.13 -7.34 18.18
C ASP A 113 -12.22 -6.61 18.97
N ASP A 114 -11.87 -5.60 19.76
CA ASP A 114 -12.80 -4.75 20.52
C ASP A 114 -13.41 -3.61 19.67
N TYR A 115 -13.04 -3.49 18.38
CA TYR A 115 -13.58 -2.43 17.53
C TYR A 115 -15.10 -2.53 17.42
N ASP A 116 -15.81 -1.49 17.86
CA ASP A 116 -17.27 -1.38 17.93
C ASP A 116 -17.94 -0.73 16.71
N GLY A 117 -17.13 -0.38 15.68
CA GLY A 117 -17.65 0.22 14.46
C GLY A 117 -18.24 -0.80 13.48
N LEU A 118 -18.35 -0.38 12.22
CA LEU A 118 -18.99 -1.17 11.17
C LEU A 118 -18.39 -2.57 11.01
N PRO A 119 -19.22 -3.64 10.94
CA PRO A 119 -18.75 -5.03 10.81
C PRO A 119 -17.78 -5.26 9.66
N LEU A 120 -18.03 -4.68 8.49
CA LEU A 120 -17.14 -4.75 7.32
C LEU A 120 -15.77 -4.11 7.59
N THR A 121 -15.73 -3.01 8.36
CA THR A 121 -14.47 -2.36 8.73
C THR A 121 -13.70 -3.19 9.74
N LYS A 122 -14.38 -3.77 10.73
CA LYS A 122 -13.80 -4.70 11.70
C LYS A 122 -13.18 -5.91 11.01
N ALA A 123 -13.93 -6.56 10.12
CA ALA A 123 -13.45 -7.71 9.37
C ALA A 123 -12.22 -7.34 8.49
N ALA A 124 -12.22 -6.17 7.86
CA ALA A 124 -11.08 -5.71 7.07
C ALA A 124 -9.84 -5.41 7.94
N LEU A 125 -10.02 -4.87 9.15
CA LEU A 125 -8.93 -4.67 10.13
C LEU A 125 -8.37 -6.01 10.62
N ARG A 126 -9.22 -7.00 10.89
CA ARG A 126 -8.80 -8.36 11.31
C ARG A 126 -8.10 -9.12 10.19
N LEU A 127 -8.56 -8.98 8.94
CA LEU A 127 -7.96 -9.65 7.79
C LEU A 127 -6.62 -9.02 7.38
N ALA A 128 -6.46 -7.69 7.54
CA ALA A 128 -5.28 -6.97 7.08
C ALA A 128 -3.93 -7.53 7.61
N PRO A 129 -3.75 -7.84 8.91
CA PRO A 129 -2.51 -8.45 9.42
C PRO A 129 -2.30 -9.88 8.92
N LEU A 130 -3.37 -10.64 8.68
CA LEU A 130 -3.29 -12.05 8.25
C LEU A 130 -2.81 -12.21 6.81
N VAL A 131 -3.22 -11.30 5.90
CA VAL A 131 -2.87 -11.38 4.46
C VAL A 131 -1.78 -10.40 4.05
N PHE A 132 -1.52 -9.37 4.84
CA PHE A 132 -0.55 -8.27 4.67
C PHE A 132 -0.29 -7.81 3.22
N VAL A 133 -1.32 -7.86 2.39
CA VAL A 133 -1.33 -7.23 1.06
C VAL A 133 -1.39 -5.69 1.17
N ARG A 134 -1.23 -4.97 0.06
CA ARG A 134 -1.38 -3.51 0.13
C ARG A 134 -2.82 -3.12 0.46
N PRO A 135 -3.03 -2.04 1.27
CA PRO A 135 -4.39 -1.60 1.63
C PRO A 135 -5.31 -1.35 0.42
N GLY A 136 -4.72 -0.93 -0.71
CA GLY A 136 -5.45 -0.74 -1.96
C GLY A 136 -5.91 -2.04 -2.60
N GLU A 137 -5.16 -3.13 -2.41
CA GLU A 137 -5.51 -4.49 -2.85
C GLU A 137 -6.62 -5.04 -1.96
N LEU A 138 -6.45 -4.99 -0.64
CA LEU A 138 -7.44 -5.46 0.34
C LEU A 138 -8.81 -4.80 0.14
N ARG A 139 -8.87 -3.46 0.12
CA ARG A 139 -10.15 -2.75 0.00
C ARG A 139 -10.88 -2.98 -1.32
N LYS A 140 -10.15 -3.37 -2.37
CA LYS A 140 -10.68 -3.66 -3.71
C LYS A 140 -10.80 -5.16 -3.97
N ALA A 141 -10.73 -6.00 -2.94
CA ALA A 141 -10.93 -7.42 -3.07
C ALA A 141 -12.34 -7.73 -3.58
N GLU A 142 -12.43 -8.59 -4.57
CA GLU A 142 -13.69 -9.05 -5.16
C GLU A 142 -13.93 -10.50 -4.81
N TRP A 143 -15.18 -10.90 -4.60
CA TRP A 143 -15.55 -12.28 -4.30
C TRP A 143 -15.05 -13.27 -5.34
N ALA A 144 -15.06 -12.89 -6.62
CA ALA A 144 -14.58 -13.73 -7.73
C ALA A 144 -13.06 -14.03 -7.68
N GLU A 145 -12.30 -13.35 -6.82
CA GLU A 145 -10.86 -13.56 -6.67
C GLU A 145 -10.53 -14.66 -5.64
N PHE A 146 -11.51 -15.13 -4.87
CA PHE A 146 -11.31 -16.08 -3.78
C PHE A 146 -11.73 -17.48 -4.17
N ASP A 147 -10.79 -18.41 -4.09
CA ASP A 147 -10.99 -19.85 -4.13
C ASP A 147 -10.95 -20.37 -2.68
N LEU A 148 -12.15 -20.48 -2.08
CA LEU A 148 -12.27 -20.84 -0.66
C LEU A 148 -12.06 -22.34 -0.41
N GLU A 149 -12.17 -23.18 -1.46
CA GLU A 149 -11.91 -24.61 -1.37
C GLU A 149 -10.41 -24.88 -1.31
N HIS A 150 -9.63 -24.16 -2.13
CA HIS A 150 -8.18 -24.28 -2.17
C HIS A 150 -7.47 -23.28 -1.26
N ALA A 151 -8.20 -22.52 -0.43
CA ALA A 151 -7.65 -21.52 0.48
C ALA A 151 -6.71 -20.51 -0.20
N GLU A 152 -7.17 -19.95 -1.32
CA GLU A 152 -6.36 -19.07 -2.16
C GLU A 152 -7.11 -17.79 -2.52
N TRP A 153 -6.40 -16.64 -2.47
CA TRP A 153 -6.85 -15.38 -3.04
C TRP A 153 -5.98 -15.04 -4.25
N ARG A 154 -6.59 -14.93 -5.44
CA ARG A 154 -5.93 -14.61 -6.71
C ARG A 154 -6.16 -13.17 -7.10
N ILE A 155 -5.22 -12.28 -6.80
CA ILE A 155 -5.32 -10.85 -7.15
C ILE A 155 -4.90 -10.67 -8.62
N PRO A 156 -5.79 -10.21 -9.51
CA PRO A 156 -5.48 -10.07 -10.93
C PRO A 156 -4.36 -9.06 -11.19
N ALA A 157 -3.57 -9.31 -12.22
CA ALA A 157 -2.45 -8.45 -12.63
C ALA A 157 -2.87 -6.97 -12.84
N ALA A 158 -4.08 -6.72 -13.32
CA ALA A 158 -4.63 -5.38 -13.52
C ALA A 158 -4.76 -4.57 -12.22
N LYS A 159 -4.95 -5.23 -11.06
CA LYS A 159 -5.04 -4.60 -9.73
C LYS A 159 -3.67 -4.42 -9.08
N MET A 160 -2.66 -5.14 -9.55
CA MET A 160 -1.33 -5.14 -8.95
C MET A 160 -0.47 -3.99 -9.50
N LYS A 161 0.30 -3.35 -8.60
CA LYS A 161 1.24 -2.27 -8.99
C LYS A 161 2.24 -2.75 -10.05
N MET A 162 2.68 -4.00 -9.96
CA MET A 162 3.67 -4.60 -10.85
C MET A 162 3.04 -5.33 -12.04
N ARG A 163 1.70 -5.28 -12.22
CA ARG A 163 0.97 -5.92 -13.32
C ARG A 163 1.27 -7.42 -13.48
N ARG A 164 1.45 -8.13 -12.36
CA ARG A 164 1.60 -9.58 -12.30
C ARG A 164 0.54 -10.15 -11.38
N LEU A 165 -0.01 -11.32 -11.73
CA LEU A 165 -0.89 -12.07 -10.86
C LEU A 165 -0.22 -12.29 -9.51
N HIS A 166 -0.94 -12.02 -8.43
CA HIS A 166 -0.45 -12.29 -7.08
C HIS A 166 -1.39 -13.29 -6.39
N ARG A 167 -0.83 -14.43 -6.03
CA ARG A 167 -1.53 -15.50 -5.31
C ARG A 167 -1.20 -15.36 -3.82
N VAL A 168 -2.22 -15.38 -2.98
CA VAL A 168 -2.09 -15.25 -1.53
C VAL A 168 -2.69 -16.50 -0.88
N PRO A 169 -1.88 -17.34 -0.20
CA PRO A 169 -2.42 -18.44 0.59
C PRO A 169 -3.21 -17.87 1.77
N LEU A 170 -4.37 -18.46 2.04
CA LEU A 170 -5.24 -18.07 3.14
C LEU A 170 -5.08 -19.03 4.31
N SER A 171 -4.71 -18.50 5.47
CA SER A 171 -4.72 -19.27 6.73
C SER A 171 -6.15 -19.62 7.15
N LYS A 172 -6.30 -20.58 8.07
CA LYS A 172 -7.61 -20.96 8.65
C LYS A 172 -8.33 -19.74 9.24
N GLN A 173 -7.60 -18.84 9.92
CA GLN A 173 -8.12 -17.63 10.51
C GLN A 173 -8.61 -16.64 9.44
N ALA A 174 -7.86 -16.48 8.35
CA ALA A 174 -8.27 -15.62 7.24
C ALA A 174 -9.53 -16.17 6.54
N LEU A 175 -9.57 -17.49 6.31
CA LEU A 175 -10.74 -18.17 5.74
C LEU A 175 -11.99 -18.01 6.61
N ALA A 176 -11.87 -18.12 7.94
CA ALA A 176 -12.99 -17.94 8.85
C ALA A 176 -13.58 -16.51 8.69
N ILE A 177 -12.74 -15.47 8.73
CA ILE A 177 -13.19 -14.09 8.53
C ILE A 177 -13.89 -13.91 7.18
N ILE A 178 -13.33 -14.50 6.09
CA ILE A 178 -13.91 -14.37 4.75
C ILE A 178 -15.25 -15.12 4.65
N ARG A 179 -15.38 -16.29 5.27
CA ARG A 179 -16.64 -17.03 5.32
C ARG A 179 -17.72 -16.28 6.09
N ASP A 180 -17.40 -15.66 7.21
CA ASP A 180 -18.34 -14.82 7.98
C ASP A 180 -18.85 -13.64 7.14
N LEU A 181 -18.00 -13.09 6.27
CA LEU A 181 -18.39 -12.01 5.36
C LEU A 181 -19.38 -12.44 4.28
N GLN A 182 -19.54 -13.74 3.99
CA GLN A 182 -20.49 -14.21 2.98
C GLN A 182 -21.93 -13.79 3.29
N ALA A 183 -22.30 -13.82 4.57
CA ALA A 183 -23.64 -13.40 5.01
C ALA A 183 -23.88 -11.90 4.84
N ILE A 184 -22.82 -11.09 4.82
CA ILE A 184 -22.90 -9.62 4.85
C ILE A 184 -22.69 -9.00 3.48
N SER A 185 -21.81 -9.55 2.63
CA SER A 185 -21.37 -8.89 1.39
C SER A 185 -21.36 -9.76 0.13
N ARG A 186 -21.69 -11.07 0.21
CA ARG A 186 -21.63 -11.98 -0.95
C ARG A 186 -22.62 -11.64 -2.06
N GLY A 187 -23.70 -10.93 -1.75
CA GLY A 187 -24.65 -10.46 -2.76
C GLY A 187 -24.14 -9.39 -3.72
N GLY A 188 -22.92 -8.89 -3.50
CA GLY A 188 -22.25 -7.88 -4.31
C GLY A 188 -20.93 -8.33 -4.91
N ARG A 189 -20.31 -7.44 -5.69
CA ARG A 189 -18.99 -7.68 -6.30
C ARG A 189 -17.85 -7.68 -5.26
N TRP A 190 -17.90 -6.73 -4.32
CA TRP A 190 -16.78 -6.43 -3.42
C TRP A 190 -16.85 -7.24 -2.13
N LEU A 191 -15.71 -7.78 -1.69
CA LEU A 191 -15.58 -8.36 -0.35
C LEU A 191 -15.86 -7.30 0.72
N PHE A 192 -15.38 -6.08 0.48
CA PHE A 192 -15.55 -4.90 1.35
C PHE A 192 -16.23 -3.76 0.57
N PRO A 193 -17.57 -3.79 0.40
CA PRO A 193 -18.29 -2.69 -0.24
C PRO A 193 -18.24 -1.42 0.62
N SER A 194 -18.48 -0.28 -0.02
CA SER A 194 -18.69 1.00 0.66
C SER A 194 -20.02 1.00 1.41
N VAL A 195 -20.06 1.65 2.56
CA VAL A 195 -21.31 1.86 3.32
C VAL A 195 -22.33 2.72 2.59
N HIS A 196 -21.89 3.54 1.63
CA HIS A 196 -22.77 4.42 0.87
C HIS A 196 -23.24 3.81 -0.45
N SER A 197 -22.60 2.73 -0.93
CA SER A 197 -22.94 2.10 -2.20
C SER A 197 -22.26 0.74 -2.36
N ILE A 198 -23.05 -0.29 -2.58
CA ILE A 198 -22.53 -1.65 -2.85
C ILE A 198 -21.78 -1.74 -4.19
N SER A 199 -21.98 -0.79 -5.11
CA SER A 199 -21.26 -0.75 -6.39
C SER A 199 -19.81 -0.26 -6.28
N ARG A 200 -19.42 0.30 -5.14
CA ARG A 200 -18.08 0.83 -4.90
C ARG A 200 -17.38 0.06 -3.78
N PRO A 201 -16.06 -0.11 -3.87
CA PRO A 201 -15.30 -0.70 -2.76
C PRO A 201 -15.20 0.28 -1.58
N MET A 202 -14.88 -0.23 -0.41
CA MET A 202 -14.51 0.54 0.79
C MET A 202 -13.56 1.69 0.45
N SER A 203 -13.75 2.86 1.09
CA SER A 203 -12.89 4.03 0.91
C SER A 203 -11.43 3.74 1.29
N GLU A 204 -10.49 4.38 0.61
CA GLU A 204 -9.05 4.21 0.88
C GLU A 204 -8.62 4.66 2.29
N ASN A 205 -9.40 5.55 2.90
CA ASN A 205 -9.10 6.07 4.23
C ASN A 205 -9.77 5.27 5.37
N THR A 206 -10.70 4.36 5.08
CA THR A 206 -11.51 3.67 6.10
C THR A 206 -10.65 2.97 7.14
N LEU A 207 -9.68 2.14 6.74
CA LEU A 207 -8.81 1.42 7.68
C LEU A 207 -7.94 2.39 8.50
N ASN A 208 -7.40 3.43 7.88
CA ASN A 208 -6.62 4.42 8.63
C ASN A 208 -7.49 5.24 9.59
N ALA A 209 -8.71 5.59 9.20
CA ALA A 209 -9.66 6.27 10.09
C ALA A 209 -10.04 5.39 11.29
N ALA A 210 -10.27 4.09 11.05
CA ALA A 210 -10.54 3.14 12.11
C ALA A 210 -9.35 3.00 13.08
N LEU A 211 -8.12 2.86 12.56
CA LEU A 211 -6.90 2.86 13.40
C LEU A 211 -6.77 4.15 14.24
N ARG A 212 -7.16 5.34 13.69
CA ARG A 212 -7.19 6.60 14.47
C ARG A 212 -8.19 6.54 15.61
N ARG A 213 -9.40 6.00 15.38
CA ARG A 213 -10.43 5.81 16.41
C ARG A 213 -9.95 4.87 17.50
N LEU A 214 -9.18 3.85 17.16
CA LEU A 214 -8.53 2.92 18.09
C LEU A 214 -7.31 3.53 18.82
N GLY A 215 -7.03 4.83 18.65
CA GLY A 215 -5.94 5.53 19.34
C GLY A 215 -4.56 5.44 18.67
N TYR A 216 -4.43 4.78 17.52
CA TYR A 216 -3.13 4.67 16.83
C TYR A 216 -2.88 5.88 15.92
N SER A 217 -1.92 6.74 16.27
CA SER A 217 -1.51 7.89 15.45
C SER A 217 -0.86 7.47 14.13
N LYS A 218 -0.75 8.39 13.15
CA LYS A 218 -0.05 8.13 11.87
C LYS A 218 1.42 7.74 12.06
N GLY A 219 2.04 8.23 13.13
CA GLY A 219 3.43 7.92 13.47
C GLY A 219 3.60 6.59 14.20
N ARG A 220 2.51 5.94 14.64
CA ARG A 220 2.56 4.66 15.36
C ARG A 220 2.11 3.49 14.50
N MET A 221 0.97 3.62 13.80
CA MET A 221 0.44 2.55 12.94
C MET A 221 -0.36 3.10 11.78
N THR A 222 -0.24 2.46 10.62
CA THR A 222 -1.05 2.72 9.43
C THR A 222 -1.53 1.41 8.81
N ALA A 223 -2.56 1.44 7.97
CA ALA A 223 -3.00 0.25 7.24
C ALA A 223 -1.88 -0.39 6.39
N HIS A 224 -0.89 0.40 5.93
CA HIS A 224 0.30 -0.13 5.27
C HIS A 224 1.30 -0.75 6.25
N GLY A 225 1.24 -0.36 7.51
CA GLY A 225 2.11 -0.86 8.58
C GLY A 225 1.94 -2.37 8.83
N PHE A 226 0.77 -2.97 8.57
CA PHE A 226 0.59 -4.41 8.64
C PHE A 226 1.56 -5.18 7.75
N LYS A 227 1.87 -4.64 6.57
CA LYS A 227 2.86 -5.20 5.66
C LYS A 227 4.28 -5.09 6.21
N GLY A 228 4.63 -3.94 6.80
CA GLY A 228 5.92 -3.74 7.48
C GLY A 228 6.08 -4.65 8.70
N MET A 229 5.01 -4.79 9.51
CA MET A 229 4.94 -5.72 10.63
C MET A 229 5.28 -7.15 10.21
N ALA A 230 4.57 -7.68 9.20
CA ALA A 230 4.80 -9.03 8.70
C ALA A 230 6.20 -9.19 8.11
N SER A 231 6.65 -8.24 7.29
CA SER A 231 7.99 -8.26 6.70
C SER A 231 9.08 -8.36 7.78
N THR A 232 9.02 -7.47 8.78
CA THR A 232 10.03 -7.45 9.87
C THR A 232 9.99 -8.75 10.67
N ARG A 233 8.82 -9.16 11.14
CA ARG A 233 8.69 -10.33 12.02
C ARG A 233 9.05 -11.65 11.32
N LEU A 234 8.58 -11.86 10.09
CA LEU A 234 8.91 -13.07 9.32
C LEU A 234 10.42 -13.20 9.04
N ASN A 235 11.08 -12.08 8.74
CA ASN A 235 12.53 -12.09 8.57
C ASN A 235 13.28 -12.35 9.89
N GLU A 236 12.82 -11.75 11.01
CA GLU A 236 13.42 -11.97 12.34
C GLU A 236 13.22 -13.39 12.88
N MET A 237 12.16 -14.09 12.48
CA MET A 237 11.96 -15.51 12.81
C MET A 237 13.07 -16.41 12.25
N GLY A 238 13.68 -16.03 11.12
CA GLY A 238 14.85 -16.72 10.53
C GLY A 238 14.58 -18.13 10.00
N CYS A 239 13.35 -18.61 10.03
CA CYS A 239 12.97 -19.96 9.63
C CYS A 239 12.33 -20.06 8.22
N TRP A 240 12.13 -18.93 7.55
CA TRP A 240 11.51 -18.84 6.24
C TRP A 240 12.50 -18.37 5.18
N ASN A 241 12.39 -18.89 3.97
CA ASN A 241 13.18 -18.42 2.85
C ASN A 241 12.86 -16.93 2.57
N PRO A 242 13.86 -16.03 2.58
CA PRO A 242 13.65 -14.61 2.30
C PRO A 242 12.93 -14.36 0.98
N ASP A 243 13.17 -15.16 -0.06
CA ASP A 243 12.49 -15.02 -1.35
C ASP A 243 11.00 -15.39 -1.27
N ALA A 244 10.64 -16.35 -0.42
CA ALA A 244 9.25 -16.68 -0.15
C ALA A 244 8.53 -15.52 0.55
N ILE A 245 9.20 -14.85 1.50
CA ILE A 245 8.70 -13.65 2.18
C ILE A 245 8.51 -12.52 1.16
N GLU A 246 9.52 -12.21 0.36
CA GLU A 246 9.45 -11.14 -0.65
C GLU A 246 8.39 -11.44 -1.72
N ARG A 247 8.23 -12.70 -2.11
CA ARG A 247 7.16 -13.14 -3.02
C ARG A 247 5.77 -12.93 -2.42
N GLN A 248 5.59 -13.26 -1.13
CA GLN A 248 4.34 -13.01 -0.40
C GLN A 248 4.05 -11.52 -0.25
N LEU A 249 5.07 -10.72 -0.02
CA LEU A 249 4.96 -9.26 0.03
C LEU A 249 4.69 -8.62 -1.35
N ALA A 250 4.71 -9.38 -2.44
CA ALA A 250 4.64 -8.87 -3.81
C ALA A 250 5.64 -7.71 -4.03
N HIS A 251 6.84 -7.84 -3.47
CA HIS A 251 7.96 -6.96 -3.76
C HIS A 251 8.63 -7.39 -5.07
N GLN A 252 9.28 -6.45 -5.70
CA GLN A 252 10.08 -6.72 -6.89
C GLN A 252 11.52 -6.95 -6.44
N GLU A 253 12.14 -8.01 -6.97
CA GLU A 253 13.58 -8.19 -6.86
C GLU A 253 14.28 -6.95 -7.44
N ALA A 254 15.16 -6.36 -6.64
CA ALA A 254 15.91 -5.16 -7.03
C ALA A 254 17.02 -5.49 -8.04
N ASP A 255 17.57 -6.70 -7.96
CA ASP A 255 18.57 -7.20 -8.88
C ASP A 255 17.91 -7.71 -10.16
N ASP A 256 18.23 -7.08 -11.29
CA ASP A 256 17.68 -7.43 -12.62
C ASP A 256 18.11 -8.84 -13.06
N VAL A 257 19.32 -9.28 -12.73
CA VAL A 257 19.84 -10.62 -13.06
C VAL A 257 19.09 -11.67 -12.24
N ARG A 258 19.05 -11.53 -10.91
CA ARG A 258 18.30 -12.43 -10.04
C ARG A 258 16.84 -12.51 -10.42
N ARG A 259 16.22 -11.37 -10.77
CA ARG A 259 14.83 -11.31 -11.26
C ARG A 259 14.60 -12.15 -12.50
N ALA A 260 15.55 -12.19 -13.45
CA ALA A 260 15.42 -12.98 -14.66
C ALA A 260 15.42 -14.50 -14.38
N TYR A 261 16.24 -14.95 -13.42
CA TYR A 261 16.33 -16.36 -13.04
C TYR A 261 15.19 -16.81 -12.09
N MET A 262 14.68 -15.91 -11.23
CA MET A 262 13.67 -16.22 -10.22
C MET A 262 12.24 -15.90 -10.68
N HIS A 263 12.05 -15.61 -11.97
CA HIS A 263 10.81 -15.08 -12.52
C HIS A 263 9.58 -15.97 -12.28
N SER A 264 9.73 -17.29 -12.26
CA SER A 264 8.63 -18.26 -12.12
C SER A 264 8.54 -18.91 -10.74
N ALA A 265 9.48 -18.66 -9.83
CA ALA A 265 9.46 -19.28 -8.52
C ALA A 265 8.32 -18.73 -7.64
N GLU A 266 7.36 -19.58 -7.32
CA GLU A 266 6.20 -19.21 -6.51
C GLU A 266 6.38 -19.52 -5.02
N TYR A 267 7.29 -20.41 -4.64
CA TYR A 267 7.48 -20.91 -3.27
C TYR A 267 6.15 -21.34 -2.61
N TRP A 268 5.21 -21.84 -3.41
CA TRP A 268 3.82 -22.00 -3.00
C TRP A 268 3.63 -22.87 -1.77
N PRO A 269 4.22 -24.11 -1.68
CA PRO A 269 4.09 -24.95 -0.50
C PRO A 269 4.67 -24.30 0.77
N GLU A 270 5.79 -23.60 0.64
CA GLU A 270 6.40 -22.89 1.76
C GLU A 270 5.55 -21.70 2.21
N ARG A 271 5.04 -20.93 1.27
CA ARG A 271 4.16 -19.79 1.56
C ARG A 271 2.86 -20.21 2.25
N ILE A 272 2.28 -21.36 1.89
CA ILE A 272 1.12 -21.93 2.60
C ILE A 272 1.46 -22.14 4.08
N ARG A 273 2.57 -22.83 4.37
CA ARG A 273 3.01 -23.10 5.75
C ARG A 273 3.35 -21.80 6.48
N MET A 274 4.06 -20.90 5.84
CA MET A 274 4.42 -19.58 6.38
C MET A 274 3.19 -18.75 6.77
N MET A 275 2.17 -18.69 5.90
CA MET A 275 0.97 -17.92 6.17
C MET A 275 0.13 -18.52 7.30
N GLN A 276 0.10 -19.84 7.44
CA GLN A 276 -0.56 -20.48 8.58
C GLN A 276 0.22 -20.22 9.87
N ALA A 277 1.53 -20.46 9.89
CA ALA A 277 2.38 -20.20 11.06
C ALA A 277 2.35 -18.74 11.48
N TRP A 278 2.30 -17.80 10.51
CA TRP A 278 2.14 -16.39 10.78
C TRP A 278 0.81 -16.08 11.48
N ALA A 279 -0.28 -16.67 11.04
CA ALA A 279 -1.59 -16.48 11.65
C ALA A 279 -1.67 -17.07 13.05
N ASP A 280 -1.08 -18.23 13.28
CA ASP A 280 -1.00 -18.87 14.59
C ASP A 280 -0.15 -18.02 15.56
N TYR A 281 0.98 -17.51 15.11
CA TYR A 281 1.80 -16.56 15.88
C TYR A 281 1.03 -15.30 16.26
N LEU A 282 0.21 -14.73 15.36
CA LEU A 282 -0.62 -13.57 15.68
C LEU A 282 -1.67 -13.91 16.75
N ASP A 283 -2.26 -15.11 16.71
CA ASP A 283 -3.18 -15.57 17.72
C ASP A 283 -2.50 -15.73 19.09
N GLU A 284 -1.30 -16.33 19.14
CA GLU A 284 -0.48 -16.42 20.37
C GLU A 284 -0.21 -15.03 20.97
N LEU A 285 0.20 -14.07 20.15
CA LEU A 285 0.46 -12.71 20.64
C LEU A 285 -0.81 -12.00 21.16
N ARG A 286 -1.93 -12.23 20.49
CA ARG A 286 -3.22 -11.68 20.92
C ARG A 286 -3.61 -12.26 22.26
N ASP A 287 -3.46 -13.56 22.44
CA ASP A 287 -3.92 -14.30 23.61
C ASP A 287 -2.98 -14.17 24.83
N ALA A 288 -1.68 -13.98 24.60
CA ALA A 288 -0.68 -13.78 25.66
C ALA A 288 -0.94 -12.57 26.59
N GLY A 289 -1.78 -11.62 26.19
CA GLY A 289 -2.13 -10.46 27.00
C GLY A 289 -3.54 -10.52 27.60
N LYS A 290 -4.24 -11.63 27.49
CA LYS A 290 -5.54 -11.81 28.14
C LYS A 290 -5.33 -12.03 29.65
N VAL A 291 -5.81 -11.09 30.47
CA VAL A 291 -5.95 -11.32 31.90
C VAL A 291 -7.09 -12.31 32.08
N ILE A 292 -6.76 -13.56 32.44
CA ILE A 292 -7.77 -14.53 32.86
C ILE A 292 -8.16 -14.11 34.29
N PRO A 293 -9.43 -13.71 34.58
CA PRO A 293 -9.83 -13.45 35.92
C PRO A 293 -9.67 -14.76 36.73
N LEU A 294 -8.82 -14.76 37.73
CA LEU A 294 -8.78 -15.85 38.68
C LEU A 294 -10.19 -15.98 39.25
N GLY A 295 -10.85 -17.09 38.95
CA GLY A 295 -12.17 -17.41 39.52
C GLY A 295 -12.10 -17.22 41.02
N ARG A 296 -13.04 -16.48 41.62
CA ARG A 296 -13.24 -16.53 43.05
C ARG A 296 -13.58 -17.99 43.37
N GLU A 297 -12.68 -18.70 44.02
CA GLU A 297 -13.04 -19.90 44.75
C GLU A 297 -14.15 -19.49 45.73
N ASN A 298 -15.34 -20.05 45.51
CA ASN A 298 -16.42 -19.93 46.47
C ASN A 298 -15.99 -20.65 47.75
N ALA A 299 -15.73 -19.88 48.79
CA ALA A 299 -15.66 -20.39 50.15
C ALA A 299 -17.06 -20.67 50.66
#